data_ded49d827c67ef638fe6be6e7f836248
#
_entry.id   ded49d827c67ef638fe6be6e7f836248
#
_cell.length_a   1.000
_cell.length_b   1.000
_cell.length_c   1.000
_cell.angle_alpha   90.00
_cell.angle_beta   90.00
_cell.angle_gamma   90.00
#
_symmetry.space_group_name_H-M   'P 1'
#
loop_
_entity.id
_entity.type
_entity.pdbx_description
1 polymer ?
#
loop_
_entity_poly.entity_id
_entity_poly.type
_entity_poly.pdbx_seq_one_letter_code
_entity_poly.pdbx_strand_id
1 'polypeptide(L)'
;VANFVYMTSLNGEEVVLRLTEPSHRKLPEIESELHWMSYLQSHGMKVAGPIRSSDGSLVVEISGETNYYAAIFQKAHGSSLADNKVLNNQTIMTWGQYLGKMHRLTKDYI
;
A
#
# COMPACT_ATOMS: atom_id res chain seq x y z
N VAL A 1 10.36 -14.08 -8.17
CA VAL A 1 9.60 -12.86 -7.90
C VAL A 1 9.04 -12.90 -6.49
N ALA A 2 9.32 -11.88 -5.72
CA ALA A 2 8.92 -11.82 -4.31
C ALA A 2 7.43 -11.53 -4.11
N ASN A 3 6.82 -10.79 -5.03
CA ASN A 3 5.43 -10.37 -4.90
C ASN A 3 4.65 -10.61 -6.18
N PHE A 4 3.39 -10.97 -6.00
CA PHE A 4 2.43 -11.04 -7.09
C PHE A 4 1.36 -10.00 -6.80
N VAL A 5 1.04 -9.17 -7.78
CA VAL A 5 0.07 -8.07 -7.63
C VAL A 5 -1.06 -8.26 -8.62
N TYR A 6 -2.28 -8.27 -8.12
CA TYR A 6 -3.47 -8.48 -8.93
C TYR A 6 -4.51 -7.40 -8.65
N MET A 7 -5.26 -7.05 -9.69
CA MET A 7 -6.46 -6.22 -9.54
C MET A 7 -7.65 -7.15 -9.30
N THR A 8 -8.48 -6.83 -8.33
CA THR A 8 -9.66 -7.61 -8.03
C THR A 8 -10.79 -6.71 -7.52
N SER A 9 -11.93 -7.29 -7.20
CA SER A 9 -13.07 -6.58 -6.65
C SER A 9 -13.38 -7.06 -5.24
N LEU A 10 -13.76 -6.12 -4.38
CA LEU A 10 -14.23 -6.42 -3.04
C LEU A 10 -15.47 -5.55 -2.77
N ASN A 11 -16.62 -6.21 -2.57
CA ASN A 11 -17.89 -5.52 -2.34
C ASN A 11 -18.22 -4.47 -3.41
N GLY A 12 -17.90 -4.78 -4.68
CA GLY A 12 -18.18 -3.90 -5.80
C GLY A 12 -17.14 -2.83 -6.07
N GLU A 13 -16.10 -2.74 -5.26
CA GLU A 13 -15.02 -1.78 -5.47
C GLU A 13 -13.76 -2.49 -5.95
N GLU A 14 -13.04 -1.84 -6.86
CA GLU A 14 -11.74 -2.36 -7.30
C GLU A 14 -10.70 -2.17 -6.20
N VAL A 15 -9.96 -3.23 -5.93
CA VAL A 15 -8.88 -3.23 -4.95
C VAL A 15 -7.65 -3.92 -5.53
N VAL A 16 -6.52 -3.76 -4.87
CA VAL A 16 -5.26 -4.40 -5.26
C VAL A 16 -4.93 -5.48 -4.24
N LEU A 17 -4.72 -6.71 -4.73
CA LEU A 17 -4.29 -7.83 -3.91
C LEU A 17 -2.80 -8.05 -4.13
N ARG A 18 -2.04 -8.09 -3.03
CA ARG A 18 -0.61 -8.41 -3.08
C ARG A 18 -0.36 -9.70 -2.33
N LEU A 19 0.28 -10.66 -3.01
CA LEU A 19 0.70 -11.92 -2.41
C LEU A 19 2.22 -11.92 -2.28
N THR A 20 2.72 -12.21 -1.10
CA THR A 20 4.15 -12.23 -0.81
C THR A 20 4.54 -13.61 -0.31
N GLU A 21 5.61 -14.20 -0.89
CA GLU A 21 6.15 -15.47 -0.41
C GLU A 21 6.91 -15.26 0.90
N PRO A 22 6.68 -16.14 1.91
CA PRO A 22 7.37 -16.00 3.20
C PRO A 22 8.89 -16.08 3.12
N SER A 23 9.43 -16.69 2.07
CA SER A 23 10.87 -16.77 1.87
C SER A 23 11.51 -15.42 1.54
N HIS A 24 10.74 -14.45 1.05
CA HIS A 24 11.26 -13.15 0.65
C HIS A 24 11.09 -12.08 1.70
N ARG A 25 10.00 -12.13 2.47
CA ARG A 25 9.76 -11.16 3.54
C ARG A 25 9.12 -11.86 4.73
N LYS A 26 9.53 -11.46 5.91
CA LYS A 26 8.96 -12.01 7.14
C LYS A 26 7.69 -11.25 7.50
N LEU A 27 6.77 -11.93 8.18
CA LEU A 27 5.49 -11.35 8.56
C LEU A 27 5.62 -10.03 9.33
N PRO A 28 6.51 -9.90 10.35
CA PRO A 28 6.66 -8.62 11.05
C PRO A 28 7.08 -7.47 10.14
N GLU A 29 7.89 -7.72 9.12
CA GLU A 29 8.29 -6.69 8.17
C GLU A 29 7.10 -6.18 7.36
N ILE A 30 6.25 -7.10 6.89
CA ILE A 30 5.06 -6.76 6.13
C ILE A 30 4.07 -6.00 7.01
N GLU A 31 3.85 -6.47 8.22
CA GLU A 31 2.94 -5.82 9.17
C GLU A 31 3.42 -4.40 9.51
N SER A 32 4.72 -4.21 9.67
CA SER A 32 5.28 -2.88 9.95
C SER A 32 5.07 -1.92 8.80
N GLU A 33 5.27 -2.39 7.57
CA GLU A 33 5.02 -1.57 6.37
C GLU A 33 3.56 -1.13 6.31
N LEU A 34 2.64 -2.08 6.48
CA LEU A 34 1.21 -1.80 6.38
C LEU A 34 0.71 -0.93 7.52
N HIS A 35 1.25 -1.12 8.71
CA HIS A 35 0.92 -0.28 9.86
C HIS A 35 1.35 1.17 9.63
N TRP A 36 2.55 1.37 9.09
CA TRP A 36 3.02 2.70 8.74
C TRP A 36 2.14 3.37 7.68
N MET A 37 1.73 2.63 6.65
CA MET A 37 0.82 3.16 5.63
C MET A 37 -0.52 3.58 6.25
N SER A 38 -1.07 2.78 7.16
CA SER A 38 -2.30 3.11 7.88
C SER A 38 -2.14 4.35 8.73
N TYR A 39 -0.98 4.51 9.37
CA TYR A 39 -0.66 5.69 10.16
C TYR A 39 -0.67 6.95 9.28
N LEU A 40 -0.01 6.90 8.13
CA LEU A 40 0.02 8.04 7.21
C LEU A 40 -1.38 8.40 6.74
N GLN A 41 -2.19 7.40 6.41
CA GLN A 41 -3.56 7.61 5.95
C GLN A 41 -4.42 8.26 7.06
N SER A 42 -4.28 7.79 8.29
CA SER A 42 -5.04 8.33 9.43
C SER A 42 -4.66 9.76 9.77
N HIS A 43 -3.47 10.20 9.35
CA HIS A 43 -2.98 11.56 9.55
C HIS A 43 -3.20 12.45 8.32
N GLY A 44 -4.11 12.05 7.44
CA GLY A 44 -4.57 12.87 6.34
C GLY A 44 -3.75 12.78 5.05
N MET A 45 -2.80 11.84 4.96
CA MET A 45 -2.11 11.63 3.70
C MET A 45 -2.95 10.77 2.76
N LYS A 46 -2.91 11.10 1.48
CA LYS A 46 -3.57 10.30 0.44
C LYS A 46 -2.64 9.20 0.00
N VAL A 47 -2.80 8.03 0.62
CA VAL A 47 -2.06 6.84 0.23
C VAL A 47 -3.06 5.74 -0.12
N ALA A 48 -2.66 4.84 -1.00
CA ALA A 48 -3.44 3.65 -1.30
C ALA A 48 -3.23 2.65 -0.16
N GLY A 49 -3.91 2.90 0.95
CA GLY A 49 -3.68 2.20 2.20
C GLY A 49 -4.23 0.79 2.22
N PRO A 50 -3.77 -0.01 3.20
CA PRO A 50 -4.26 -1.38 3.33
C PRO A 50 -5.69 -1.42 3.86
N ILE A 51 -6.42 -2.44 3.43
CA ILE A 51 -7.78 -2.74 3.90
C ILE A 51 -7.67 -3.91 4.86
N ARG A 52 -8.25 -3.75 6.06
CA ARG A 52 -8.21 -4.82 7.05
C ARG A 52 -9.18 -5.93 6.69
N SER A 53 -8.83 -7.15 7.06
CA SER A 53 -9.71 -8.30 6.90
C SER A 53 -10.89 -8.21 7.88
N SER A 54 -11.83 -9.16 7.79
CA SER A 54 -13.02 -9.17 8.64
C SER A 54 -12.68 -9.28 10.13
N ASP A 55 -11.54 -9.86 10.48
CA ASP A 55 -11.09 -9.97 11.87
C ASP A 55 -10.14 -8.83 12.28
N GLY A 56 -9.98 -7.81 11.44
CA GLY A 56 -9.15 -6.65 11.72
C GLY A 56 -7.68 -6.79 11.35
N SER A 57 -7.28 -7.89 10.73
CA SER A 57 -5.88 -8.14 10.37
C SER A 57 -5.49 -7.36 9.11
N LEU A 58 -4.25 -6.85 9.11
CA LEU A 58 -3.69 -6.20 7.92
C LEU A 58 -3.15 -7.21 6.91
N VAL A 59 -2.73 -8.37 7.38
CA VAL A 59 -2.16 -9.43 6.56
C VAL A 59 -2.88 -10.73 6.90
N VAL A 60 -3.20 -11.50 5.86
CA VAL A 60 -3.80 -12.82 6.01
C VAL A 60 -2.85 -13.86 5.45
N GLU A 61 -2.59 -14.91 6.20
CA GLU A 61 -1.76 -16.01 5.74
C GLU A 61 -2.63 -17.01 4.98
N ILE A 62 -2.25 -17.28 3.74
CA ILE A 62 -2.93 -18.24 2.89
C ILE A 62 -2.07 -19.48 2.78
N SER A 63 -2.61 -20.62 3.22
CA SER A 63 -1.91 -21.91 3.20
C SER A 63 -2.43 -22.77 2.05
N GLY A 64 -1.51 -23.42 1.35
CA GLY A 64 -1.80 -24.32 0.24
C GLY A 64 -0.55 -25.08 -0.14
N GLU A 65 -0.41 -25.45 -1.40
CA GLU A 65 0.84 -26.05 -1.88
C GLU A 65 2.01 -25.07 -1.67
N THR A 66 1.74 -23.79 -1.86
CA THR A 66 2.65 -22.70 -1.51
C THR A 66 1.93 -21.79 -0.54
N ASN A 67 2.64 -21.34 0.49
CA ASN A 67 2.08 -20.41 1.45
C ASN A 67 2.36 -18.97 1.00
N TYR A 68 1.41 -18.07 1.25
CA TYR A 68 1.55 -16.66 0.92
C TYR A 68 1.04 -15.80 2.06
N TYR A 69 1.62 -14.60 2.17
CA TYR A 69 1.04 -13.52 2.96
C TYR A 69 0.24 -12.64 2.01
N ALA A 70 -1.04 -12.45 2.29
CA ALA A 70 -1.93 -11.68 1.45
C ALA A 70 -2.29 -10.34 2.11
N ALA A 71 -2.23 -9.27 1.34
CA ALA A 71 -2.68 -7.96 1.78
C ALA A 71 -3.52 -7.33 0.68
N ILE A 72 -4.57 -6.61 1.06
CA ILE A 72 -5.45 -5.93 0.13
C ILE A 72 -5.29 -4.43 0.35
N PHE A 73 -5.18 -3.70 -0.74
CA PHE A 73 -4.98 -2.25 -0.73
C PHE A 73 -6.08 -1.56 -1.48
N GLN A 74 -6.38 -0.33 -1.08
CA GLN A 74 -7.22 0.53 -1.88
C GLN A 74 -6.54 0.77 -3.22
N LYS A 75 -7.34 0.89 -4.28
CA LYS A 75 -6.79 1.23 -5.58
C LYS A 75 -6.54 2.72 -5.64
N ALA A 76 -5.33 3.11 -6.05
CA ALA A 76 -5.02 4.52 -6.27
C ALA A 76 -5.78 5.03 -7.49
N HIS A 77 -6.34 6.23 -7.37
CA HIS A 77 -7.00 6.90 -8.49
C HIS A 77 -5.97 7.71 -9.28
N GLY A 78 -6.18 7.80 -10.58
CA GLY A 78 -5.30 8.55 -11.46
C GLY A 78 -4.56 7.65 -12.44
N SER A 79 -3.65 8.23 -13.19
CA SER A 79 -2.81 7.53 -14.14
C SER A 79 -1.35 7.88 -13.89
N SER A 80 -0.44 7.07 -14.45
CA SER A 80 0.99 7.31 -14.25
C SER A 80 1.44 8.55 -15.02
N LEU A 81 2.55 9.15 -14.59
CA LEU A 81 3.16 10.26 -15.30
C LEU A 81 3.60 9.84 -16.71
N ALA A 82 4.01 8.59 -16.87
CA ALA A 82 4.38 8.07 -18.18
C ALA A 82 3.19 8.04 -19.14
N ASP A 83 2.00 7.68 -18.64
CA ASP A 83 0.79 7.65 -19.44
C ASP A 83 0.31 9.06 -19.79
N ASN A 84 0.37 9.97 -18.83
CA ASN A 84 -0.09 11.35 -19.02
C ASN A 84 0.93 12.22 -19.73
N LYS A 85 2.19 11.85 -19.67
CA LYS A 85 3.30 12.65 -20.20
C LYS A 85 3.34 14.07 -19.62
N VAL A 86 2.86 14.23 -18.40
CA VAL A 86 2.77 15.52 -17.72
C VAL A 86 3.79 15.56 -16.59
N LEU A 87 4.88 16.29 -16.82
CA LEU A 87 5.85 16.56 -15.76
C LEU A 87 6.18 18.05 -15.86
N ASN A 88 5.59 18.84 -14.97
CA ASN A 88 5.77 20.28 -14.94
C ASN A 88 6.12 20.73 -13.52
N ASN A 89 6.40 22.04 -13.37
CA ASN A 89 6.80 22.59 -12.09
C ASN A 89 5.72 22.38 -11.00
N GLN A 90 4.45 22.49 -11.36
CA GLN A 90 3.35 22.28 -10.42
C GLN A 90 3.33 20.85 -9.91
N THR A 91 3.51 19.88 -10.79
CA THR A 91 3.55 18.47 -10.44
C THR A 91 4.72 18.16 -9.52
N ILE A 92 5.89 18.71 -9.85
CA ILE A 92 7.12 18.53 -9.06
C ILE A 92 6.95 19.13 -7.67
N MET A 93 6.39 20.33 -7.57
CA MET A 93 6.14 20.97 -6.28
C MET A 93 5.16 20.17 -5.42
N THR A 94 4.09 19.68 -6.03
CA THR A 94 3.09 18.87 -5.32
C THR A 94 3.73 17.58 -4.79
N TRP A 95 4.57 16.95 -5.60
CA TRP A 95 5.27 15.74 -5.19
C TRP A 95 6.23 16.01 -4.04
N GLY A 96 6.98 17.12 -4.13
CA GLY A 96 7.89 17.52 -3.06
C GLY A 96 7.16 17.81 -1.75
N GLN A 97 6.01 18.47 -1.81
CA GLN A 97 5.17 18.74 -0.63
C GLN A 97 4.66 17.45 -0.02
N TYR A 98 4.27 16.50 -0.86
CA TYR A 98 3.78 15.20 -0.42
C TYR A 98 4.88 14.43 0.33
N LEU A 99 6.08 14.37 -0.25
CA LEU A 99 7.21 13.71 0.39
C LEU A 99 7.62 14.41 1.69
N GLY A 100 7.58 15.74 1.72
CA GLY A 100 7.88 16.51 2.93
C GLY A 100 6.89 16.23 4.05
N LYS A 101 5.61 16.12 3.72
CA LYS A 101 4.58 15.77 4.69
C LYS A 101 4.79 14.35 5.22
N MET A 102 5.12 13.42 4.34
CA MET A 102 5.40 12.03 4.72
C MET A 102 6.57 11.97 5.72
N HIS A 103 7.64 12.69 5.43
CA HIS A 103 8.80 12.73 6.33
C HIS A 103 8.46 13.34 7.68
N ARG A 104 7.70 14.43 7.69
CA ARG A 104 7.30 15.11 8.92
C ARG A 104 6.44 14.19 9.81
N LEU A 105 5.47 13.51 9.20
CA LEU A 105 4.60 12.59 9.94
C LEU A 105 5.37 11.37 10.43
N THR A 106 6.31 10.87 9.62
CA THR A 106 7.09 9.69 9.97
C THR A 106 8.02 9.95 11.16
N LYS A 107 8.47 11.19 11.35
CA LYS A 107 9.30 11.54 12.53
C LYS A 107 8.60 11.20 13.85
N ASP A 108 7.30 11.34 13.90
CA ASP A 108 6.52 11.09 15.12
C ASP A 108 5.95 9.66 15.16
N TYR A 109 6.24 8.88 14.15
CA TYR A 109 5.80 7.49 14.08
C TYR A 109 6.77 6.59 14.85
N ILE A 110 6.19 5.76 15.71
CA ILE A 110 6.97 4.83 16.55
C ILE A 110 6.60 3.40 16.23
#